data_78a5e7afec143fd6135f05cf1fc966ae
#
_entry.id   78a5e7afec143fd6135f05cf1fc966ae
#
_cell.length_a   1.000
_cell.length_b   1.000
_cell.length_c   1.000
_cell.angle_alpha   90.00
_cell.angle_beta   90.00
_cell.angle_gamma   90.00
#
_symmetry.space_group_name_H-M   'P 1'
#
loop_
_entity.id
_entity.type
_entity.pdbx_description
1 polymer ?
#
loop_
_entity_poly.entity_id
_entity_poly.type
_entity_poly.pdbx_seq_one_letter_code
_entity_poly.pdbx_strand_id
1 'polypeptide(L)'
;MDIYYQSDKFKQVLHRYEELQKDNISEFLDPEELTDVAEYYHYIGEDNNALDAIDYATRLYPTATTPLAFKARLALFIDEDPELANEIAEMIVDKSDLDYLYLKAEIMIVDNKTDDADDFLQSQYDEVISQEDREDYVLDVAALFSDYEETEYVEKWLSRSTKTEDNDYKELRARLLKSRGKYKESESILNELLDTNPYSGPYWNQLAQNQLLRNDIKDSITSSEYSIAINPDDEEAILNKANGLFTLGNYEESLKYYERY
;
A
#
# COMPACT_ATOMS: atom_id res chain seq x y z
N MET A 1 9.13 8.45 2.27
CA MET A 1 9.68 8.07 0.93
C MET A 1 10.22 6.66 1.03
N ASP A 2 9.73 5.74 0.20
CA ASP A 2 10.19 4.35 0.18
C ASP A 2 11.73 4.31 0.02
N ILE A 3 12.37 3.43 0.79
CA ILE A 3 13.83 3.22 0.75
C ILE A 3 14.28 2.85 -0.67
N TYR A 4 13.44 2.14 -1.42
CA TYR A 4 13.70 1.76 -2.81
C TYR A 4 13.91 3.00 -3.71
N TYR A 5 13.04 4.00 -3.64
CA TYR A 5 13.15 5.22 -4.46
C TYR A 5 14.34 6.11 -4.09
N GLN A 6 14.93 5.90 -2.92
CA GLN A 6 16.19 6.56 -2.53
C GLN A 6 17.44 5.81 -3.02
N SER A 7 17.30 4.58 -3.50
CA SER A 7 18.42 3.73 -3.91
C SER A 7 19.13 4.27 -5.16
N ASP A 8 20.43 4.03 -5.26
CA ASP A 8 21.20 4.37 -6.46
C ASP A 8 20.70 3.61 -7.70
N LYS A 9 20.15 2.40 -7.50
CA LYS A 9 19.56 1.61 -8.58
C LYS A 9 18.37 2.34 -9.19
N PHE A 10 17.40 2.73 -8.39
CA PHE A 10 16.21 3.43 -8.88
C PHE A 10 16.56 4.80 -9.48
N LYS A 11 17.46 5.58 -8.86
CA LYS A 11 17.92 6.87 -9.41
C LYS A 11 18.55 6.75 -10.81
N GLN A 12 19.23 5.63 -11.08
CA GLN A 12 19.75 5.35 -12.42
C GLN A 12 18.62 5.05 -13.42
N VAL A 13 17.61 4.28 -13.00
CA VAL A 13 16.42 3.99 -13.83
C VAL A 13 15.67 5.27 -14.16
N LEU A 14 15.39 6.11 -13.16
CA LEU A 14 14.70 7.38 -13.34
C LEU A 14 15.50 8.31 -14.29
N HIS A 15 16.81 8.43 -14.10
CA HIS A 15 17.66 9.25 -14.97
C HIS A 15 17.63 8.75 -16.42
N ARG A 16 17.70 7.43 -16.63
CA ARG A 16 17.60 6.83 -17.99
C ARG A 16 16.25 7.16 -18.63
N TYR A 17 15.15 7.08 -17.88
CA TYR A 17 13.82 7.45 -18.36
C TYR A 17 13.74 8.92 -18.74
N GLU A 18 14.26 9.85 -17.91
CA GLU A 18 14.28 11.27 -18.19
C GLU A 18 15.14 11.64 -19.43
N GLU A 19 16.23 10.91 -19.66
CA GLU A 19 17.06 11.09 -20.87
C GLU A 19 16.36 10.55 -22.12
N LEU A 20 15.59 9.45 -22.01
CA LEU A 20 14.73 8.97 -23.11
C LEU A 20 13.71 10.01 -23.54
N GLN A 21 13.09 10.71 -22.59
CA GLN A 21 12.11 11.77 -22.87
C GLN A 21 12.73 13.00 -23.60
N LYS A 22 14.04 13.19 -23.50
CA LYS A 22 14.78 14.28 -24.19
C LYS A 22 15.30 13.89 -25.56
N ASP A 23 14.88 12.77 -26.14
CA ASP A 23 15.36 12.21 -27.42
C ASP A 23 16.90 11.98 -27.48
N ASN A 24 17.55 11.83 -26.32
CA ASN A 24 19.01 11.83 -26.28
C ASN A 24 19.66 10.44 -26.26
N ILE A 25 18.94 9.35 -26.00
CA ILE A 25 19.52 8.02 -25.87
C ILE A 25 18.52 6.93 -26.31
N SER A 26 19.03 5.88 -26.99
CA SER A 26 18.29 4.63 -27.26
C SER A 26 18.59 3.60 -26.18
N GLU A 27 18.40 3.93 -24.90
CA GLU A 27 18.48 2.94 -23.83
C GLU A 27 17.14 2.24 -23.67
N PHE A 28 17.22 0.94 -23.36
CA PHE A 28 16.05 0.10 -23.19
C PHE A 28 15.73 0.00 -21.71
N LEU A 29 14.50 0.33 -21.31
CA LEU A 29 13.95 0.07 -19.99
C LEU A 29 12.97 -1.08 -20.11
N ASP A 30 13.00 -2.01 -19.17
CA ASP A 30 12.05 -3.12 -19.12
C ASP A 30 10.67 -2.68 -18.55
N PRO A 31 9.64 -3.55 -18.61
CA PRO A 31 8.30 -3.18 -18.14
C PRO A 31 8.26 -2.79 -16.68
N GLU A 32 9.00 -3.50 -15.83
CA GLU A 32 9.07 -3.28 -14.38
C GLU A 32 9.76 -1.94 -14.08
N GLU A 33 10.90 -1.65 -14.73
CA GLU A 33 11.61 -0.38 -14.59
C GLU A 33 10.73 0.83 -14.98
N LEU A 34 9.93 0.69 -16.03
CA LEU A 34 9.00 1.76 -16.44
C LEU A 34 7.81 1.91 -15.49
N THR A 35 7.33 0.82 -14.93
CA THR A 35 6.28 0.86 -13.90
C THR A 35 6.81 1.49 -12.61
N ASP A 36 7.99 1.12 -12.15
CA ASP A 36 8.67 1.75 -11.00
C ASP A 36 8.75 3.28 -11.15
N VAL A 37 9.05 3.77 -12.35
CA VAL A 37 9.09 5.21 -12.63
C VAL A 37 7.70 5.84 -12.55
N ALA A 38 6.67 5.17 -13.09
CA ALA A 38 5.31 5.68 -13.01
C ALA A 38 4.78 5.69 -11.57
N GLU A 39 5.04 4.64 -10.80
CA GLU A 39 4.72 4.55 -9.38
C GLU A 39 5.41 5.65 -8.57
N TYR A 40 6.69 5.91 -8.85
CA TYR A 40 7.43 6.99 -8.20
C TYR A 40 6.80 8.36 -8.46
N TYR A 41 6.45 8.67 -9.73
CA TYR A 41 5.80 9.94 -10.04
C TYR A 41 4.44 10.07 -9.37
N HIS A 42 3.66 9.01 -9.32
CA HIS A 42 2.40 8.99 -8.60
C HIS A 42 2.62 9.20 -7.08
N TYR A 43 3.62 8.53 -6.51
CA TYR A 43 3.96 8.65 -5.09
C TYR A 43 4.34 10.09 -4.68
N ILE A 44 5.03 10.84 -5.56
CA ILE A 44 5.38 12.24 -5.29
C ILE A 44 4.31 13.25 -5.75
N GLY A 45 3.11 12.77 -6.12
CA GLY A 45 1.97 13.60 -6.54
C GLY A 45 2.10 14.20 -7.95
N GLU A 46 3.02 13.70 -8.77
CA GLU A 46 3.19 14.10 -10.16
C GLU A 46 2.38 13.20 -11.12
N ASP A 47 1.07 13.13 -10.95
CA ASP A 47 0.19 12.19 -11.64
C ASP A 47 0.26 12.29 -13.18
N ASN A 48 0.49 13.50 -13.74
CA ASN A 48 0.67 13.63 -15.19
C ASN A 48 1.92 12.90 -15.68
N ASN A 49 3.02 12.98 -14.95
CA ASN A 49 4.25 12.27 -15.28
C ASN A 49 4.09 10.76 -15.07
N ALA A 50 3.32 10.34 -14.06
CA ALA A 50 2.96 8.93 -13.85
C ALA A 50 2.17 8.37 -15.04
N LEU A 51 1.15 9.10 -15.53
CA LEU A 51 0.35 8.71 -16.70
C LEU A 51 1.21 8.66 -17.97
N ASP A 52 2.08 9.63 -18.19
CA ASP A 52 2.98 9.64 -19.36
C ASP A 52 3.95 8.44 -19.34
N ALA A 53 4.50 8.10 -18.17
CA ALA A 53 5.41 6.96 -18.00
C ALA A 53 4.70 5.62 -18.22
N ILE A 54 3.50 5.44 -17.65
CA ILE A 54 2.77 4.18 -17.80
C ILE A 54 2.16 4.03 -19.21
N ASP A 55 1.78 5.11 -19.86
CA ASP A 55 1.36 5.09 -21.25
C ASP A 55 2.51 4.74 -22.20
N TYR A 56 3.71 5.20 -21.90
CA TYR A 56 4.91 4.79 -22.61
C TYR A 56 5.20 3.31 -22.41
N ALA A 57 5.13 2.80 -21.16
CA ALA A 57 5.33 1.39 -20.84
C ALA A 57 4.33 0.48 -21.56
N THR A 58 3.03 0.78 -21.47
CA THR A 58 1.97 -0.04 -22.08
C THR A 58 1.97 0.03 -23.63
N ARG A 59 2.51 1.09 -24.21
CA ARG A 59 2.71 1.18 -25.67
C ARG A 59 3.87 0.30 -26.14
N LEU A 60 4.97 0.20 -25.36
CA LEU A 60 6.10 -0.67 -25.69
C LEU A 60 5.82 -2.12 -25.37
N TYR A 61 5.09 -2.39 -24.30
CA TYR A 61 4.80 -3.71 -23.74
C TYR A 61 3.30 -3.91 -23.57
N PRO A 62 2.53 -4.01 -24.67
CA PRO A 62 1.06 -3.95 -24.62
C PRO A 62 0.37 -5.14 -23.93
N THR A 63 1.13 -6.15 -23.51
CA THR A 63 0.60 -7.35 -22.84
C THR A 63 1.32 -7.66 -21.52
N ALA A 64 2.25 -6.82 -21.09
CA ALA A 64 2.94 -7.02 -19.83
C ALA A 64 2.00 -6.73 -18.64
N THR A 65 1.97 -7.64 -17.68
CA THR A 65 1.05 -7.58 -16.52
C THR A 65 1.28 -6.34 -15.70
N THR A 66 2.50 -6.11 -15.22
CA THR A 66 2.85 -5.05 -14.26
C THR A 66 2.44 -3.65 -14.73
N PRO A 67 2.80 -3.19 -15.96
CA PRO A 67 2.36 -1.87 -16.45
C PRO A 67 0.85 -1.77 -16.63
N LEU A 68 0.20 -2.84 -17.11
CA LEU A 68 -1.25 -2.83 -17.30
C LEU A 68 -1.99 -2.81 -15.96
N ALA A 69 -1.50 -3.57 -14.96
CA ALA A 69 -2.07 -3.58 -13.62
C ALA A 69 -1.96 -2.20 -12.96
N PHE A 70 -0.79 -1.57 -13.02
CA PHE A 70 -0.64 -0.23 -12.47
C PHE A 70 -1.48 0.82 -13.21
N LYS A 71 -1.55 0.75 -14.55
CA LYS A 71 -2.41 1.64 -15.33
C LYS A 71 -3.88 1.51 -14.96
N ALA A 72 -4.36 0.27 -14.74
CA ALA A 72 -5.73 0.04 -14.30
C ALA A 72 -5.98 0.59 -12.89
N ARG A 73 -5.00 0.49 -11.97
CA ARG A 73 -5.09 1.12 -10.65
C ARG A 73 -5.15 2.65 -10.73
N LEU A 74 -4.39 3.28 -11.63
CA LEU A 74 -4.52 4.73 -11.85
C LEU A 74 -5.93 5.11 -12.34
N ALA A 75 -6.53 4.32 -13.23
CA ALA A 75 -7.92 4.52 -13.64
C ALA A 75 -8.91 4.39 -12.48
N LEU A 76 -8.66 3.48 -11.52
CA LEU A 76 -9.49 3.36 -10.32
C LEU A 76 -9.36 4.55 -9.36
N PHE A 77 -8.13 5.07 -9.16
CA PHE A 77 -7.86 6.03 -8.08
C PHE A 77 -7.84 7.49 -8.55
N ILE A 78 -7.44 7.75 -9.80
CA ILE A 78 -7.38 9.11 -10.34
C ILE A 78 -8.65 9.42 -11.12
N ASP A 79 -9.07 8.50 -12.01
CA ASP A 79 -10.22 8.71 -12.88
C ASP A 79 -11.55 8.29 -12.23
N GLU A 80 -11.47 7.54 -11.11
CA GLU A 80 -12.64 6.94 -10.41
C GLU A 80 -13.51 6.10 -11.37
N ASP A 81 -12.89 5.43 -12.35
CA ASP A 81 -13.55 4.69 -13.44
C ASP A 81 -13.27 3.17 -13.38
N PRO A 82 -14.09 2.39 -12.65
CA PRO A 82 -13.94 0.94 -12.58
C PRO A 82 -14.18 0.24 -13.93
N GLU A 83 -14.97 0.83 -14.83
CA GLU A 83 -15.21 0.26 -16.15
C GLU A 83 -13.95 0.33 -17.01
N LEU A 84 -13.29 1.50 -17.06
CA LEU A 84 -11.99 1.69 -17.71
C LEU A 84 -10.91 0.78 -17.10
N ALA A 85 -10.83 0.72 -15.77
CA ALA A 85 -9.89 -0.16 -15.09
C ALA A 85 -10.09 -1.63 -15.49
N ASN A 86 -11.34 -2.07 -15.59
CA ASN A 86 -11.68 -3.43 -16.03
C ASN A 86 -11.30 -3.67 -17.50
N GLU A 87 -11.53 -2.70 -18.39
CA GLU A 87 -11.12 -2.81 -19.79
C GLU A 87 -9.59 -2.98 -19.92
N ILE A 88 -8.81 -2.21 -19.13
CA ILE A 88 -7.35 -2.33 -19.11
C ILE A 88 -6.92 -3.67 -18.52
N ALA A 89 -7.52 -4.13 -17.43
CA ALA A 89 -7.22 -5.42 -16.81
C ALA A 89 -7.45 -6.59 -17.78
N GLU A 90 -8.48 -6.51 -18.63
CA GLU A 90 -8.75 -7.54 -19.63
C GLU A 90 -7.69 -7.64 -20.74
N MET A 91 -6.81 -6.66 -20.90
CA MET A 91 -5.66 -6.72 -21.82
C MET A 91 -4.53 -7.59 -21.28
N ILE A 92 -4.46 -7.84 -19.96
CA ILE A 92 -3.49 -8.76 -19.35
C ILE A 92 -3.73 -10.17 -19.87
N VAL A 93 -2.69 -10.80 -20.39
CA VAL A 93 -2.80 -12.13 -21.04
C VAL A 93 -2.82 -13.26 -20.03
N ASP A 94 -1.93 -13.19 -19.03
CA ASP A 94 -1.86 -14.21 -17.96
C ASP A 94 -2.89 -13.90 -16.87
N LYS A 95 -4.01 -14.58 -16.94
CA LYS A 95 -5.11 -14.45 -15.98
C LYS A 95 -4.86 -15.21 -14.66
N SER A 96 -3.75 -15.95 -14.56
CA SER A 96 -3.32 -16.62 -13.33
C SER A 96 -2.25 -15.84 -12.56
N ASP A 97 -1.77 -14.74 -13.13
CA ASP A 97 -0.83 -13.84 -12.47
C ASP A 97 -1.49 -13.18 -11.24
N LEU A 98 -0.77 -13.13 -10.12
CA LEU A 98 -1.30 -12.60 -8.86
C LEU A 98 -1.68 -11.13 -8.97
N ASP A 99 -0.92 -10.31 -9.71
CA ASP A 99 -1.25 -8.90 -9.94
C ASP A 99 -2.59 -8.75 -10.67
N TYR A 100 -2.86 -9.63 -11.64
CA TYR A 100 -4.17 -9.65 -12.29
C TYR A 100 -5.28 -10.05 -11.33
N LEU A 101 -5.06 -11.08 -10.51
CA LEU A 101 -6.08 -11.58 -9.59
C LEU A 101 -6.44 -10.53 -8.53
N TYR A 102 -5.45 -9.88 -7.95
CA TYR A 102 -5.68 -8.82 -6.96
C TYR A 102 -6.33 -7.59 -7.59
N LEU A 103 -5.85 -7.14 -8.76
CA LEU A 103 -6.47 -6.04 -9.50
C LEU A 103 -7.95 -6.31 -9.82
N LYS A 104 -8.31 -7.52 -10.23
CA LYS A 104 -9.72 -7.86 -10.50
C LYS A 104 -10.58 -7.78 -9.26
N ALA A 105 -10.05 -8.21 -8.12
CA ALA A 105 -10.75 -8.09 -6.84
C ALA A 105 -10.87 -6.61 -6.41
N GLU A 106 -9.81 -5.81 -6.56
CA GLU A 106 -9.83 -4.36 -6.31
C GLU A 106 -10.93 -3.66 -7.10
N ILE A 107 -11.02 -3.95 -8.41
CA ILE A 107 -12.06 -3.40 -9.28
C ILE A 107 -13.46 -3.77 -8.78
N MET A 108 -13.67 -5.02 -8.37
CA MET A 108 -14.95 -5.49 -7.84
C MET A 108 -15.30 -4.80 -6.53
N ILE A 109 -14.34 -4.63 -5.61
CA ILE A 109 -14.55 -3.95 -4.32
C ILE A 109 -14.93 -2.48 -4.55
N VAL A 110 -14.19 -1.77 -5.40
CA VAL A 110 -14.49 -0.35 -5.72
C VAL A 110 -15.86 -0.21 -6.39
N ASP A 111 -16.29 -1.19 -7.18
CA ASP A 111 -17.63 -1.23 -7.79
C ASP A 111 -18.74 -1.72 -6.81
N ASN A 112 -18.45 -1.75 -5.51
CA ASN A 112 -19.36 -2.21 -4.45
C ASN A 112 -19.83 -3.67 -4.60
N LYS A 113 -18.98 -4.53 -5.13
CA LYS A 113 -19.22 -5.98 -5.34
C LYS A 113 -18.25 -6.81 -4.49
N THR A 114 -18.14 -6.48 -3.20
CA THR A 114 -17.17 -7.11 -2.28
C THR A 114 -17.40 -8.61 -2.13
N ASP A 115 -18.68 -9.07 -2.10
CA ASP A 115 -19.01 -10.51 -2.09
C ASP A 115 -18.48 -11.22 -3.35
N ASP A 116 -18.66 -10.61 -4.53
CA ASP A 116 -18.18 -11.18 -5.80
C ASP A 116 -16.64 -11.24 -5.83
N ALA A 117 -15.95 -10.24 -5.25
CA ALA A 117 -14.50 -10.22 -5.12
C ALA A 117 -14.01 -11.37 -4.23
N ASP A 118 -14.66 -11.59 -3.10
CA ASP A 118 -14.34 -12.69 -2.20
C ASP A 118 -14.58 -14.07 -2.82
N ASP A 119 -15.71 -14.25 -3.49
CA ASP A 119 -16.03 -15.50 -4.21
C ASP A 119 -15.02 -15.76 -5.35
N PHE A 120 -14.63 -14.71 -6.08
CA PHE A 120 -13.60 -14.79 -7.11
C PHE A 120 -12.25 -15.24 -6.52
N LEU A 121 -11.75 -14.55 -5.49
CA LEU A 121 -10.48 -14.90 -4.84
C LEU A 121 -10.51 -16.29 -4.19
N GLN A 122 -11.68 -16.69 -3.66
CA GLN A 122 -11.87 -18.04 -3.15
C GLN A 122 -11.72 -19.10 -4.24
N SER A 123 -12.29 -18.88 -5.43
CA SER A 123 -12.16 -19.82 -6.53
C SER A 123 -10.70 -19.95 -6.99
N GLN A 124 -9.94 -18.85 -7.00
CA GLN A 124 -8.51 -18.88 -7.32
C GLN A 124 -7.69 -19.66 -6.27
N TYR A 125 -7.98 -19.44 -4.99
CA TYR A 125 -7.35 -20.19 -3.91
C TYR A 125 -7.54 -21.70 -4.04
N ASP A 126 -8.72 -22.14 -4.46
CA ASP A 126 -9.04 -23.56 -4.58
C ASP A 126 -8.48 -24.20 -5.86
N GLU A 127 -8.47 -23.46 -6.99
CA GLU A 127 -8.24 -24.01 -8.32
C GLU A 127 -6.84 -23.68 -8.89
N VAL A 128 -6.31 -22.50 -8.58
CA VAL A 128 -5.09 -21.95 -9.24
C VAL A 128 -3.90 -21.92 -8.29
N ILE A 129 -4.10 -21.50 -7.03
CA ILE A 129 -2.99 -21.27 -6.11
C ILE A 129 -2.38 -22.59 -5.63
N SER A 130 -1.06 -22.72 -5.80
CA SER A 130 -0.32 -23.89 -5.36
C SER A 130 -0.38 -24.06 -3.82
N GLN A 131 -0.19 -25.28 -3.34
CA GLN A 131 -0.22 -25.54 -1.90
C GLN A 131 0.92 -24.83 -1.14
N GLU A 132 2.02 -24.54 -1.82
CA GLU A 132 3.18 -23.84 -1.27
C GLU A 132 2.90 -22.35 -1.09
N ASP A 133 2.17 -21.74 -2.05
CA ASP A 133 1.89 -20.31 -2.09
C ASP A 133 0.64 -19.91 -1.28
N ARG A 134 -0.13 -20.88 -0.78
CA ARG A 134 -1.43 -20.63 -0.13
C ARG A 134 -1.36 -19.74 1.10
N GLU A 135 -0.30 -19.85 1.89
CA GLU A 135 -0.15 -19.02 3.09
C GLU A 135 0.08 -17.55 2.70
N ASP A 136 0.95 -17.30 1.74
CA ASP A 136 1.25 -15.95 1.30
C ASP A 136 0.03 -15.34 0.60
N TYR A 137 -0.63 -16.11 -0.26
CA TYR A 137 -1.90 -15.68 -0.89
C TYR A 137 -2.99 -15.31 0.14
N VAL A 138 -3.13 -16.08 1.23
CA VAL A 138 -4.09 -15.79 2.30
C VAL A 138 -3.80 -14.44 2.97
N LEU A 139 -2.51 -14.14 3.21
CA LEU A 139 -2.11 -12.88 3.81
C LEU A 139 -2.28 -11.70 2.83
N ASP A 140 -1.92 -11.89 1.57
CA ASP A 140 -2.10 -10.88 0.52
C ASP A 140 -3.58 -10.51 0.34
N VAL A 141 -4.47 -11.52 0.29
CA VAL A 141 -5.91 -11.27 0.18
C VAL A 141 -6.46 -10.60 1.45
N ALA A 142 -5.98 -10.99 2.63
CA ALA A 142 -6.36 -10.31 3.87
C ALA A 142 -5.87 -8.85 3.90
N ALA A 143 -4.67 -8.57 3.36
CA ALA A 143 -4.14 -7.22 3.21
C ALA A 143 -5.01 -6.40 2.25
N LEU A 144 -5.34 -6.97 1.10
CA LEU A 144 -6.22 -6.35 0.11
C LEU A 144 -7.54 -5.90 0.74
N PHE A 145 -8.28 -6.79 1.41
CA PHE A 145 -9.52 -6.43 2.09
C PHE A 145 -9.31 -5.43 3.23
N SER A 146 -8.14 -5.46 3.89
CA SER A 146 -7.80 -4.50 4.95
C SER A 146 -7.61 -3.09 4.42
N ASP A 147 -7.07 -2.92 3.22
CA ASP A 147 -6.86 -1.62 2.60
C ASP A 147 -8.19 -0.95 2.20
N TYR A 148 -9.22 -1.75 1.97
CA TYR A 148 -10.60 -1.29 1.71
C TYR A 148 -11.49 -1.31 2.96
N GLU A 149 -10.93 -1.50 4.16
CA GLU A 149 -11.63 -1.53 5.45
C GLU A 149 -12.71 -2.64 5.57
N GLU A 150 -12.65 -3.66 4.73
CA GLU A 150 -13.60 -4.78 4.66
C GLU A 150 -13.32 -5.82 5.75
N THR A 151 -13.56 -5.46 7.00
CA THR A 151 -13.10 -6.16 8.22
C THR A 151 -13.62 -7.59 8.37
N GLU A 152 -14.80 -7.92 7.82
CA GLU A 152 -15.38 -9.27 7.88
C GLU A 152 -14.57 -10.23 7.00
N TYR A 153 -14.16 -9.76 5.81
CA TYR A 153 -13.34 -10.54 4.88
C TYR A 153 -11.89 -10.67 5.38
N VAL A 154 -11.33 -9.62 5.97
CA VAL A 154 -10.02 -9.71 6.65
C VAL A 154 -10.02 -10.84 7.67
N GLU A 155 -11.02 -10.93 8.56
CA GLU A 155 -11.09 -12.01 9.54
C GLU A 155 -11.28 -13.37 8.89
N LYS A 156 -12.16 -13.46 7.88
CA LYS A 156 -12.41 -14.69 7.12
C LYS A 156 -11.11 -15.26 6.55
N TRP A 157 -10.29 -14.41 5.91
CA TRP A 157 -9.04 -14.82 5.27
C TRP A 157 -7.95 -15.10 6.30
N LEU A 158 -7.73 -14.25 7.28
CA LEU A 158 -6.74 -14.49 8.35
C LEU A 158 -7.02 -15.79 9.13
N SER A 159 -8.29 -16.20 9.26
CA SER A 159 -8.64 -17.44 9.97
C SER A 159 -8.13 -18.71 9.29
N ARG A 160 -7.66 -18.63 8.05
CA ARG A 160 -7.10 -19.74 7.26
C ARG A 160 -5.59 -19.89 7.45
N SER A 161 -4.91 -18.82 7.86
CA SER A 161 -3.47 -18.87 8.07
C SER A 161 -3.12 -19.76 9.25
N THR A 162 -2.07 -20.55 9.07
CA THR A 162 -1.45 -21.38 10.12
C THR A 162 -0.24 -20.68 10.74
N LYS A 163 0.27 -19.60 10.11
CA LYS A 163 1.46 -18.86 10.53
C LYS A 163 1.11 -17.67 11.44
N THR A 164 0.38 -17.90 12.52
CA THR A 164 -0.12 -16.84 13.42
C THR A 164 0.98 -16.06 14.16
N GLU A 165 2.20 -16.60 14.18
CA GLU A 165 3.37 -15.94 14.78
C GLU A 165 4.18 -15.11 13.78
N ASP A 166 3.84 -15.17 12.50
CA ASP A 166 4.47 -14.37 11.46
C ASP A 166 4.17 -12.88 11.65
N ASN A 167 5.14 -12.03 11.30
CA ASN A 167 4.99 -10.58 11.46
C ASN A 167 3.89 -10.02 10.57
N ASP A 168 3.75 -10.50 9.34
CA ASP A 168 2.73 -10.03 8.40
C ASP A 168 1.32 -10.40 8.91
N TYR A 169 1.15 -11.62 9.42
CA TYR A 169 -0.10 -11.99 10.10
C TYR A 169 -0.39 -11.09 11.31
N LYS A 170 0.61 -10.86 12.17
CA LYS A 170 0.47 -10.02 13.36
C LYS A 170 0.11 -8.59 12.99
N GLU A 171 0.72 -8.04 11.96
CA GLU A 171 0.41 -6.70 11.48
C GLU A 171 -1.04 -6.58 11.00
N LEU A 172 -1.50 -7.48 10.14
CA LEU A 172 -2.88 -7.50 9.66
C LEU A 172 -3.87 -7.73 10.82
N ARG A 173 -3.49 -8.57 11.79
CA ARG A 173 -4.30 -8.77 12.99
C ARG A 173 -4.40 -7.50 13.84
N ALA A 174 -3.32 -6.75 13.98
CA ALA A 174 -3.33 -5.46 14.69
C ALA A 174 -4.22 -4.43 13.97
N ARG A 175 -4.15 -4.35 12.63
CA ARG A 175 -5.01 -3.48 11.81
C ARG A 175 -6.49 -3.86 11.97
N LEU A 176 -6.82 -5.15 11.91
CA LEU A 176 -8.18 -5.65 12.12
C LEU A 176 -8.71 -5.33 13.52
N LEU A 177 -7.89 -5.46 14.56
CA LEU A 177 -8.27 -5.13 15.93
C LEU A 177 -8.50 -3.61 16.09
N LYS A 178 -7.67 -2.78 15.44
CA LYS A 178 -7.84 -1.32 15.41
C LYS A 178 -9.19 -0.95 14.79
N SER A 179 -9.52 -1.48 13.62
CA SER A 179 -10.78 -1.18 12.93
C SER A 179 -12.03 -1.62 13.72
N ARG A 180 -11.88 -2.62 14.59
CA ARG A 180 -12.93 -3.07 15.52
C ARG A 180 -12.98 -2.31 16.86
N GLY A 181 -12.17 -1.27 17.01
CA GLY A 181 -12.08 -0.49 18.25
C GLY A 181 -11.39 -1.21 19.41
N LYS A 182 -10.73 -2.36 19.17
CA LYS A 182 -9.98 -3.13 20.16
C LYS A 182 -8.54 -2.62 20.27
N TYR A 183 -8.41 -1.33 20.51
CA TYR A 183 -7.12 -0.63 20.46
C TYR A 183 -6.05 -1.20 21.40
N LYS A 184 -6.43 -1.67 22.62
CA LYS A 184 -5.47 -2.24 23.57
C LYS A 184 -4.89 -3.59 23.08
N GLU A 185 -5.74 -4.42 22.47
CA GLU A 185 -5.31 -5.70 21.91
C GLU A 185 -4.39 -5.45 20.70
N SER A 186 -4.74 -4.50 19.83
CA SER A 186 -3.90 -4.07 18.72
C SER A 186 -2.55 -3.52 19.20
N GLU A 187 -2.54 -2.64 20.21
CA GLU A 187 -1.33 -2.09 20.81
C GLU A 187 -0.40 -3.19 21.36
N SER A 188 -0.96 -4.23 21.99
CA SER A 188 -0.15 -5.35 22.49
C SER A 188 0.63 -6.03 21.36
N ILE A 189 -0.03 -6.28 20.23
CA ILE A 189 0.61 -6.89 19.06
C ILE A 189 1.66 -5.96 18.45
N LEU A 190 1.35 -4.67 18.32
CA LEU A 190 2.30 -3.70 17.79
C LEU A 190 3.56 -3.58 18.66
N ASN A 191 3.42 -3.64 19.99
CA ASN A 191 4.58 -3.66 20.87
C ASN A 191 5.42 -4.94 20.69
N GLU A 192 4.82 -6.12 20.50
CA GLU A 192 5.55 -7.34 20.17
C GLU A 192 6.32 -7.22 18.84
N LEU A 193 5.72 -6.60 17.83
CA LEU A 193 6.37 -6.32 16.55
C LEU A 193 7.53 -5.33 16.72
N LEU A 194 7.35 -4.29 17.51
CA LEU A 194 8.39 -3.30 17.83
C LEU A 194 9.52 -3.87 18.68
N ASP A 195 9.26 -4.85 19.54
CA ASP A 195 10.31 -5.57 20.28
C ASP A 195 11.28 -6.32 19.33
N THR A 196 10.78 -6.78 18.20
CA THR A 196 11.58 -7.45 17.16
C THR A 196 12.17 -6.49 16.12
N ASN A 197 11.43 -5.43 15.78
CA ASN A 197 11.86 -4.41 14.81
C ASN A 197 11.58 -2.98 15.34
N PRO A 198 12.43 -2.47 16.26
CA PRO A 198 12.22 -1.15 16.87
C PRO A 198 12.41 0.04 15.91
N TYR A 199 12.94 -0.21 14.71
CA TYR A 199 13.16 0.82 13.69
C TYR A 199 12.11 0.79 12.57
N SER A 200 10.95 0.14 12.78
CA SER A 200 9.83 0.18 11.84
C SER A 200 9.00 1.45 12.04
N GLY A 201 9.15 2.43 11.15
CA GLY A 201 8.28 3.62 11.11
C GLY A 201 6.80 3.25 11.01
N PRO A 202 6.39 2.33 10.09
CA PRO A 202 5.00 1.90 9.99
C PRO A 202 4.39 1.36 11.29
N TYR A 203 5.14 0.57 12.09
CA TYR A 203 4.62 0.08 13.36
C TYR A 203 4.45 1.19 14.40
N TRP A 204 5.39 2.15 14.45
CA TRP A 204 5.25 3.33 15.30
C TRP A 204 4.06 4.19 14.89
N ASN A 205 3.79 4.34 13.60
CA ASN A 205 2.63 5.08 13.08
C ASN A 205 1.31 4.41 13.47
N GLN A 206 1.20 3.10 13.27
CA GLN A 206 0.02 2.34 13.69
C GLN A 206 -0.21 2.42 15.20
N LEU A 207 0.87 2.37 16.01
CA LEU A 207 0.80 2.53 17.45
C LEU A 207 0.32 3.93 17.84
N ALA A 208 0.87 4.97 17.20
CA ALA A 208 0.45 6.35 17.43
C ALA A 208 -1.04 6.57 17.12
N GLN A 209 -1.53 6.01 16.02
CA GLN A 209 -2.96 6.07 15.66
C GLN A 209 -3.84 5.36 16.70
N ASN A 210 -3.46 4.14 17.15
CA ASN A 210 -4.19 3.42 18.18
C ASN A 210 -4.30 4.21 19.49
N GLN A 211 -3.20 4.81 19.91
CA GLN A 211 -3.12 5.63 21.12
C GLN A 211 -3.97 6.92 20.99
N LEU A 212 -3.96 7.55 19.80
CA LEU A 212 -4.79 8.72 19.53
C LEU A 212 -6.28 8.38 19.62
N LEU A 213 -6.69 7.28 18.98
CA LEU A 213 -8.09 6.81 18.99
C LEU A 213 -8.56 6.41 20.40
N ARG A 214 -7.65 5.95 21.24
CA ARG A 214 -7.91 5.61 22.65
C ARG A 214 -7.87 6.84 23.58
N ASN A 215 -7.55 8.00 23.05
CA ASN A 215 -7.35 9.26 23.78
C ASN A 215 -6.10 9.28 24.69
N ASP A 216 -5.12 8.44 24.42
CA ASP A 216 -3.79 8.45 25.05
C ASP A 216 -2.84 9.36 24.26
N ILE A 217 -3.19 10.64 24.21
CA ILE A 217 -2.63 11.63 23.29
C ILE A 217 -1.12 11.83 23.48
N LYS A 218 -0.64 11.79 24.71
CA LYS A 218 0.80 11.98 24.98
C LYS A 218 1.63 10.81 24.46
N ASP A 219 1.13 9.59 24.62
CA ASP A 219 1.80 8.39 24.13
C ASP A 219 1.79 8.37 22.59
N SER A 220 0.69 8.78 21.97
CA SER A 220 0.59 8.96 20.51
C SER A 220 1.62 9.94 19.96
N ILE A 221 1.82 11.09 20.61
CA ILE A 221 2.86 12.06 20.22
C ILE A 221 4.25 11.42 20.35
N THR A 222 4.51 10.68 21.44
CA THR A 222 5.80 10.00 21.65
C THR A 222 6.05 8.94 20.57
N SER A 223 5.06 8.13 20.25
CA SER A 223 5.17 7.12 19.17
C SER A 223 5.43 7.76 17.80
N SER A 224 4.76 8.88 17.51
CA SER A 224 5.03 9.67 16.30
C SER A 224 6.46 10.23 16.27
N GLU A 225 7.00 10.66 17.43
CA GLU A 225 8.37 11.15 17.55
C GLU A 225 9.40 10.05 17.25
N TYR A 226 9.14 8.80 17.63
CA TYR A 226 10.00 7.68 17.26
C TYR A 226 10.00 7.46 15.74
N SER A 227 8.82 7.49 15.07
CA SER A 227 8.76 7.38 13.62
C SER A 227 9.48 8.52 12.90
N ILE A 228 9.28 9.78 13.34
CA ILE A 228 9.98 10.95 12.80
C ILE A 228 11.50 10.86 13.03
N ALA A 229 11.95 10.27 14.14
CA ALA A 229 13.38 10.09 14.39
C ALA A 229 14.02 9.03 13.47
N ILE A 230 13.25 8.05 13.03
CA ILE A 230 13.67 7.03 12.06
C ILE A 230 13.66 7.63 10.63
N ASN A 231 12.57 8.27 10.24
CA ASN A 231 12.42 8.97 8.98
C ASN A 231 11.88 10.40 9.24
N PRO A 232 12.71 11.43 9.14
CA PRO A 232 12.28 12.81 9.36
C PRO A 232 11.18 13.27 8.40
N ASP A 233 11.06 12.70 7.22
CA ASP A 233 10.08 13.07 6.20
C ASP A 233 8.90 12.09 6.12
N ASP A 234 8.64 11.36 7.21
CA ASP A 234 7.46 10.48 7.34
C ASP A 234 6.20 11.34 7.54
N GLU A 235 5.45 11.52 6.46
CA GLU A 235 4.24 12.35 6.43
C GLU A 235 3.18 11.84 7.42
N GLU A 236 2.98 10.53 7.52
CA GLU A 236 2.01 9.95 8.45
C GLU A 236 2.39 10.24 9.90
N ALA A 237 3.65 10.10 10.26
CA ALA A 237 4.14 10.42 11.60
C ALA A 237 4.02 11.92 11.91
N ILE A 238 4.32 12.78 10.93
CA ILE A 238 4.18 14.24 11.03
C ILE A 238 2.71 14.60 11.28
N LEU A 239 1.79 14.02 10.51
CA LEU A 239 0.36 14.23 10.65
C LEU A 239 -0.17 13.72 11.99
N ASN A 240 0.23 12.51 12.42
CA ASN A 240 -0.16 11.95 13.71
C ASN A 240 0.28 12.86 14.87
N LYS A 241 1.50 13.39 14.82
CA LYS A 241 2.01 14.34 15.82
C LYS A 241 1.25 15.66 15.80
N ALA A 242 0.97 16.21 14.62
CA ALA A 242 0.17 17.41 14.46
C ALA A 242 -1.22 17.25 15.11
N ASN A 243 -1.91 16.14 14.81
CA ASN A 243 -3.22 15.80 15.37
C ASN A 243 -3.18 15.64 16.90
N GLY A 244 -2.16 14.98 17.44
CA GLY A 244 -1.95 14.81 18.87
C GLY A 244 -1.76 16.17 19.58
N LEU A 245 -0.89 17.04 19.05
CA LEU A 245 -0.64 18.38 19.58
C LEU A 245 -1.90 19.25 19.51
N PHE A 246 -2.64 19.19 18.42
CA PHE A 246 -3.93 19.90 18.27
C PHE A 246 -4.92 19.46 19.35
N THR A 247 -5.04 18.17 19.59
CA THR A 247 -5.95 17.59 20.59
C THR A 247 -5.57 18.01 22.01
N LEU A 248 -4.27 18.20 22.30
CA LEU A 248 -3.80 18.75 23.59
C LEU A 248 -4.00 20.29 23.71
N GLY A 249 -4.46 20.97 22.66
CA GLY A 249 -4.61 22.42 22.62
C GLY A 249 -3.29 23.19 22.40
N ASN A 250 -2.21 22.49 22.02
CA ASN A 250 -0.93 23.11 21.64
C ASN A 250 -0.96 23.52 20.16
N TYR A 251 -1.80 24.50 19.84
CA TYR A 251 -2.11 24.89 18.47
C TYR A 251 -0.93 25.48 17.72
N GLU A 252 -0.05 26.24 18.41
CA GLU A 252 1.12 26.85 17.78
C GLU A 252 2.11 25.80 17.30
N GLU A 253 2.37 24.80 18.11
CA GLU A 253 3.26 23.68 17.74
C GLU A 253 2.64 22.76 16.71
N SER A 254 1.36 22.46 16.86
CA SER A 254 0.57 21.67 15.89
C SER A 254 0.63 22.28 14.49
N LEU A 255 0.48 23.62 14.37
CA LEU A 255 0.56 24.32 13.09
C LEU A 255 1.90 24.09 12.38
N LYS A 256 3.02 24.10 13.10
CA LYS A 256 4.34 23.85 12.51
C LYS A 256 4.46 22.46 11.86
N TYR A 257 3.78 21.44 12.46
CA TYR A 257 3.77 20.10 11.90
C TYR A 257 2.80 19.97 10.73
N TYR A 258 1.64 20.66 10.75
CA TYR A 258 0.77 20.73 9.58
C TYR A 258 1.39 21.47 8.39
N GLU A 259 2.19 22.52 8.64
CA GLU A 259 2.94 23.23 7.57
C GLU A 259 4.09 22.39 6.99
N ARG A 260 4.52 21.37 7.70
CA ARG A 260 5.57 20.46 7.28
C ARG A 260 5.01 19.24 6.53
N TYR A 261 3.78 18.86 6.85
CA TYR A 261 2.99 17.83 6.17
C TYR A 261 2.57 18.33 4.77
#